data_d11b7db5036b65156db73aca529a2a15
#
_entry.id   d11b7db5036b65156db73aca529a2a15
#
_cell.length_a   1.000
_cell.length_b   1.000
_cell.length_c   1.000
_cell.angle_alpha   90.00
_cell.angle_beta   90.00
_cell.angle_gamma   90.00
#
_symmetry.space_group_name_H-M   'P 1'
#
loop_
_entity.id
_entity.type
_entity.pdbx_description
1 polymer ?
#
loop_
_entity_poly.entity_id
_entity_poly.type
_entity_poly.pdbx_seq_one_letter_code
_entity_poly.pdbx_strand_id
1 'polypeptide(L)'
;MHEAIAPEVLPRLGSIYRMKQVELRVDEHGARLLQEAQIDSVPATEDDWRTEYLAPILAIRVVKSLDEAIAHINEYGSHHTDSIITQNHAHGMRFLREVDSASVMINASTRFADGFEYGLGAEIGISTDKLHARGPVGLEGLTSQKYVVFGHGEIRT
;
A
#
# COMPACT_ATOMS: atom_id res chain seq x y z
N MET A 1 2.45 1.33 12.04
CA MET A 1 2.05 0.22 12.96
C MET A 1 1.23 0.80 14.09
N HIS A 2 0.16 0.11 14.56
CA HIS A 2 -0.65 0.60 15.69
C HIS A 2 0.11 0.46 17.02
N GLU A 3 0.06 1.49 17.89
CA GLU A 3 0.80 1.55 19.16
C GLU A 3 0.53 0.37 20.10
N ALA A 4 -0.70 -0.16 20.12
CA ALA A 4 -1.07 -1.27 21.00
C ALA A 4 -0.36 -2.58 20.67
N ILE A 5 0.09 -2.79 19.43
CA ILE A 5 0.78 -4.00 18.98
C ILE A 5 2.28 -3.76 18.75
N ALA A 6 2.70 -2.51 18.66
CA ALA A 6 4.08 -2.15 18.40
C ALA A 6 5.09 -2.75 19.39
N PRO A 7 4.84 -2.77 20.73
CA PRO A 7 5.77 -3.35 21.69
C PRO A 7 6.06 -4.85 21.48
N GLU A 8 5.07 -5.57 20.96
CA GLU A 8 5.22 -7.01 20.67
C GLU A 8 5.85 -7.27 19.30
N VAL A 9 5.36 -6.58 18.30
CA VAL A 9 5.65 -6.91 16.89
C VAL A 9 6.92 -6.24 16.39
N LEU A 10 7.16 -4.97 16.75
CA LEU A 10 8.28 -4.21 16.20
C LEU A 10 9.67 -4.79 16.57
N PRO A 11 9.94 -5.23 17.81
CA PRO A 11 11.21 -5.89 18.13
C PRO A 11 11.45 -7.18 17.35
N ARG A 12 10.39 -7.97 17.13
CA ARG A 12 10.47 -9.23 16.36
C ARG A 12 10.78 -8.95 14.88
N LEU A 13 10.10 -8.00 14.28
CA LEU A 13 10.37 -7.57 12.91
C LEU A 13 11.76 -6.94 12.77
N GLY A 14 12.14 -6.10 13.72
CA GLY A 14 13.46 -5.46 13.73
C GLY A 14 14.60 -6.47 13.77
N SER A 15 14.45 -7.55 14.53
CA SER A 15 15.43 -8.65 14.55
C SER A 15 15.56 -9.33 13.18
N ILE A 16 14.43 -9.55 12.48
CA ILE A 16 14.41 -10.13 11.12
C ILE A 16 15.08 -9.16 10.13
N TYR A 17 14.76 -7.88 10.19
CA TYR A 17 15.33 -6.88 9.29
C TYR A 17 16.82 -6.67 9.52
N ARG A 18 17.28 -6.71 10.78
CA ARG A 18 18.72 -6.69 11.11
C ARG A 18 19.47 -7.86 10.45
N MET A 19 18.92 -9.08 10.53
CA MET A 19 19.52 -10.24 9.85
C MET A 19 19.56 -10.09 8.32
N LYS A 20 18.63 -9.35 7.77
CA LYS A 20 18.54 -9.06 6.33
C LYS A 20 19.27 -7.79 5.91
N GLN A 21 19.97 -7.14 6.85
CA GLN A 21 20.71 -5.89 6.62
C GLN A 21 19.83 -4.76 6.07
N VAL A 22 18.57 -4.68 6.54
CA VAL A 22 17.65 -3.59 6.23
C VAL A 22 17.82 -2.48 7.26
N GLU A 23 18.10 -1.25 6.81
CA GLU A 23 18.11 -0.05 7.64
C GLU A 23 16.67 0.29 8.05
N LEU A 24 16.46 0.56 9.34
CA LEU A 24 15.15 0.95 9.87
C LEU A 24 15.15 2.44 10.18
N ARG A 25 14.31 3.21 9.50
CA ARG A 25 14.03 4.63 9.80
C ARG A 25 12.72 4.71 10.54
N VAL A 26 12.75 5.22 11.76
CA VAL A 26 11.61 5.10 12.66
C VAL A 26 11.29 6.42 13.36
N ASP A 27 10.02 6.60 13.71
CA ASP A 27 9.61 7.69 14.58
C ASP A 27 10.15 7.51 16.02
N GLU A 28 9.98 8.53 16.85
CA GLU A 28 10.49 8.51 18.22
C GLU A 28 9.94 7.34 19.06
N HIS A 29 8.66 6.97 18.86
CA HIS A 29 8.06 5.86 19.59
C HIS A 29 8.66 4.52 19.15
N GLY A 30 8.78 4.29 17.85
CA GLY A 30 9.43 3.10 17.30
C GLY A 30 10.90 2.99 17.71
N ALA A 31 11.62 4.13 17.73
CA ALA A 31 13.03 4.16 18.16
C ALA A 31 13.21 3.67 19.60
N ARG A 32 12.35 4.12 20.52
CA ARG A 32 12.40 3.65 21.93
C ARG A 32 12.21 2.13 22.04
N LEU A 33 11.21 1.58 21.34
CA LEU A 33 10.92 0.13 21.35
C LEU A 33 12.09 -0.70 20.78
N LEU A 34 12.72 -0.22 19.71
CA LEU A 34 13.87 -0.90 19.10
C LEU A 34 15.12 -0.79 19.97
N GLN A 35 15.35 0.36 20.62
CA GLN A 35 16.46 0.57 21.55
C GLN A 35 16.35 -0.37 22.76
N GLU A 36 15.17 -0.53 23.35
CA GLU A 36 14.92 -1.48 24.45
C GLU A 36 15.23 -2.93 24.03
N ALA A 37 15.01 -3.24 22.75
CA ALA A 37 15.32 -4.55 22.15
C ALA A 37 16.76 -4.67 21.64
N GLN A 38 17.61 -3.66 21.84
CA GLN A 38 19.00 -3.59 21.36
C GLN A 38 19.09 -3.74 19.81
N ILE A 39 18.19 -3.10 19.10
CA ILE A 39 18.15 -3.05 17.62
C ILE A 39 18.42 -1.62 17.17
N ASP A 40 19.44 -1.48 16.33
CA ASP A 40 19.80 -0.17 15.77
C ASP A 40 18.72 0.34 14.83
N SER A 41 18.50 1.65 14.89
CA SER A 41 17.60 2.37 13.98
C SER A 41 18.06 3.80 13.78
N VAL A 42 17.61 4.42 12.70
CA VAL A 42 17.87 5.81 12.34
C VAL A 42 16.59 6.62 12.61
N PRO A 43 16.66 7.82 13.19
CA PRO A 43 15.49 8.68 13.29
C PRO A 43 14.94 9.02 11.91
N ALA A 44 13.64 8.77 11.71
CA ALA A 44 12.96 9.16 10.49
C ALA A 44 12.75 10.68 10.45
N THR A 45 12.90 11.24 9.27
CA THR A 45 12.56 12.62 8.94
C THR A 45 11.22 12.67 8.21
N GLU A 46 10.69 13.85 7.98
CA GLU A 46 9.44 14.03 7.22
C GLU A 46 9.55 13.51 5.79
N ASP A 47 10.72 13.65 5.18
CA ASP A 47 10.98 13.18 3.81
C ASP A 47 10.95 11.66 3.70
N ASP A 48 11.27 10.94 4.79
CA ASP A 48 11.26 9.48 4.79
C ASP A 48 9.88 8.89 4.52
N TRP A 49 8.82 9.61 4.88
CA TRP A 49 7.45 9.14 4.67
C TRP A 49 7.03 9.15 3.18
N ARG A 50 7.68 9.96 2.34
CA ARG A 50 7.40 10.09 0.89
C ARG A 50 8.44 9.40 0.02
N THR A 51 9.56 8.95 0.62
CA THR A 51 10.70 8.44 -0.14
C THR A 51 10.51 7.00 -0.57
N GLU A 52 10.63 6.75 -1.87
CA GLU A 52 10.88 5.42 -2.42
C GLU A 52 12.39 5.18 -2.44
N TYR A 53 12.87 4.34 -1.53
CA TYR A 53 14.33 4.22 -1.31
C TYR A 53 15.08 3.46 -2.40
N LEU A 54 14.43 2.50 -3.09
CA LEU A 54 15.09 1.59 -4.05
C LEU A 54 16.33 0.90 -3.45
N ALA A 55 16.34 0.71 -2.14
CA ALA A 55 17.43 0.18 -1.32
C ALA A 55 16.82 -0.60 -0.14
N PRO A 56 17.58 -1.43 0.59
CA PRO A 56 17.10 -2.13 1.77
C PRO A 56 16.93 -1.17 2.96
N ILE A 57 16.02 -0.24 2.84
CA ILE A 57 15.64 0.75 3.85
C ILE A 57 14.13 0.68 4.03
N LEU A 58 13.66 0.73 5.28
CA LEU A 58 12.24 0.68 5.64
C LEU A 58 11.90 1.81 6.62
N ALA A 59 10.96 2.69 6.24
CA ALA A 59 10.38 3.66 7.14
C ALA A 59 9.24 3.03 7.96
N ILE A 60 9.23 3.25 9.26
CA ILE A 60 8.21 2.74 10.20
C ILE A 60 7.70 3.87 11.07
N ARG A 61 6.40 4.07 11.07
CA ARG A 61 5.71 5.01 11.96
C ARG A 61 4.75 4.24 12.87
N VAL A 62 4.77 4.59 14.16
CA VAL A 62 3.81 4.11 15.15
C VAL A 62 2.66 5.09 15.24
N VAL A 63 1.43 4.61 15.10
CA VAL A 63 0.21 5.42 15.08
C VAL A 63 -0.75 5.00 16.19
N LYS A 64 -1.58 5.94 16.67
CA LYS A 64 -2.49 5.73 17.79
C LYS A 64 -3.86 5.21 17.39
N SER A 65 -4.22 5.33 16.10
CA SER A 65 -5.56 4.96 15.62
C SER A 65 -5.54 4.58 14.14
N LEU A 66 -6.64 3.97 13.71
CA LEU A 66 -6.91 3.72 12.29
C LEU A 66 -7.03 5.05 11.52
N ASP A 67 -7.62 6.09 12.13
CA ASP A 67 -7.74 7.42 11.51
C ASP A 67 -6.37 8.01 11.19
N GLU A 68 -5.44 7.95 12.14
CA GLU A 68 -4.09 8.44 11.95
C GLU A 68 -3.35 7.61 10.87
N ALA A 69 -3.55 6.29 10.83
CA ALA A 69 -2.97 5.44 9.80
C ALA A 69 -3.48 5.81 8.40
N ILE A 70 -4.80 5.95 8.24
CA ILE A 70 -5.44 6.31 6.97
C ILE A 70 -4.99 7.71 6.52
N ALA A 71 -4.99 8.69 7.43
CA ALA A 71 -4.52 10.04 7.13
C ALA A 71 -3.06 10.04 6.66
N HIS A 72 -2.19 9.30 7.35
CA HIS A 72 -0.79 9.17 6.98
C HIS A 72 -0.60 8.52 5.59
N ILE A 73 -1.32 7.44 5.30
CA ILE A 73 -1.25 6.76 4.00
C ILE A 73 -1.73 7.70 2.88
N ASN A 74 -2.86 8.37 3.07
CA ASN A 74 -3.40 9.27 2.05
C ASN A 74 -2.54 10.53 1.84
N GLU A 75 -1.80 10.98 2.86
CA GLU A 75 -0.89 12.13 2.77
C GLU A 75 0.45 11.78 2.12
N TYR A 76 1.04 10.63 2.49
CA TYR A 76 2.43 10.29 2.14
C TYR A 76 2.56 9.15 1.15
N GLY A 77 1.53 8.33 0.98
CA GLY A 77 1.56 7.16 0.11
C GLY A 77 1.69 7.50 -1.37
N SER A 78 2.21 6.55 -2.14
CA SER A 78 2.31 6.65 -3.60
C SER A 78 0.99 6.46 -4.33
N HIS A 79 -0.10 6.13 -3.62
CA HIS A 79 -1.39 5.70 -4.16
C HIS A 79 -1.33 4.42 -5.01
N HIS A 80 -0.26 3.65 -4.86
CA HIS A 80 -0.08 2.39 -5.59
C HIS A 80 -0.81 1.25 -4.90
N THR A 81 -0.29 0.78 -3.76
CA THR A 81 -0.84 -0.41 -3.10
C THR A 81 -0.65 -0.33 -1.58
N ASP A 82 -1.74 -0.52 -0.87
CA ASP A 82 -1.76 -0.53 0.60
C ASP A 82 -2.51 -1.74 1.16
N SER A 83 -2.07 -2.23 2.32
CA SER A 83 -2.68 -3.37 2.99
C SER A 83 -2.83 -3.13 4.48
N ILE A 84 -3.95 -3.55 5.03
CA ILE A 84 -4.17 -3.64 6.48
C ILE A 84 -4.11 -5.09 6.94
N ILE A 85 -3.42 -5.33 8.05
CA ILE A 85 -3.46 -6.61 8.76
C ILE A 85 -4.36 -6.44 9.98
N THR A 86 -5.52 -7.08 9.98
CA THR A 86 -6.51 -6.94 11.04
C THR A 86 -7.46 -8.14 11.13
N GLN A 87 -7.93 -8.45 12.32
CA GLN A 87 -9.04 -9.37 12.56
C GLN A 87 -10.38 -8.63 12.71
N ASN A 88 -10.36 -7.31 12.83
CA ASN A 88 -11.57 -6.50 12.94
C ASN A 88 -12.14 -6.21 11.56
N HIS A 89 -13.25 -6.88 11.21
CA HIS A 89 -13.91 -6.71 9.92
C HIS A 89 -14.32 -5.26 9.63
N ALA A 90 -14.83 -4.53 10.62
CA ALA A 90 -15.25 -3.14 10.44
C ALA A 90 -14.05 -2.22 10.11
N HIS A 91 -12.90 -2.43 10.77
CA HIS A 91 -11.66 -1.71 10.46
C HIS A 91 -11.15 -2.04 9.05
N GLY A 92 -11.19 -3.32 8.66
CA GLY A 92 -10.80 -3.73 7.31
C GLY A 92 -11.67 -3.07 6.24
N MET A 93 -12.99 -3.15 6.39
CA MET A 93 -13.94 -2.54 5.45
C MET A 93 -13.85 -1.01 5.40
N ARG A 94 -13.54 -0.37 6.52
CA ARG A 94 -13.29 1.06 6.57
C ARG A 94 -12.00 1.42 5.83
N PHE A 95 -10.92 0.67 6.05
CA PHE A 95 -9.63 0.86 5.37
C PHE A 95 -9.79 0.77 3.84
N LEU A 96 -10.53 -0.25 3.34
CA LEU A 96 -10.80 -0.40 1.90
C LEU A 96 -11.52 0.81 1.27
N ARG A 97 -12.37 1.50 2.04
CA ARG A 97 -13.13 2.66 1.52
C ARG A 97 -12.38 3.98 1.61
N GLU A 98 -11.55 4.14 2.62
CA GLU A 98 -10.97 5.45 2.97
C GLU A 98 -9.51 5.62 2.51
N VAL A 99 -8.81 4.52 2.22
CA VAL A 99 -7.47 4.58 1.60
C VAL A 99 -7.61 4.71 0.10
N ASP A 100 -7.04 5.79 -0.46
CA ASP A 100 -7.15 6.11 -1.87
C ASP A 100 -5.94 5.61 -2.66
N SER A 101 -5.80 4.29 -2.76
CA SER A 101 -4.75 3.64 -3.56
C SER A 101 -5.35 2.79 -4.68
N ALA A 102 -4.54 2.49 -5.69
CA ALA A 102 -4.96 1.69 -6.85
C ALA A 102 -5.32 0.26 -6.44
N SER A 103 -4.62 -0.29 -5.44
CA SER A 103 -4.92 -1.58 -4.83
C SER A 103 -4.97 -1.42 -3.31
N VAL A 104 -6.07 -1.83 -2.69
CA VAL A 104 -6.22 -1.81 -1.23
C VAL A 104 -6.63 -3.19 -0.75
N MET A 105 -5.93 -3.74 0.24
CA MET A 105 -6.03 -5.13 0.63
C MET A 105 -6.26 -5.32 2.13
N ILE A 106 -6.86 -6.43 2.50
CA ILE A 106 -6.96 -6.90 3.89
C ILE A 106 -6.24 -8.24 4.00
N ASN A 107 -5.30 -8.36 4.95
CA ASN A 107 -4.60 -9.59 5.30
C ASN A 107 -3.90 -10.27 4.10
N ALA A 108 -3.45 -9.49 3.15
CA ALA A 108 -2.72 -9.96 1.98
C ALA A 108 -1.43 -9.17 1.79
N SER A 109 -0.44 -9.78 1.15
CA SER A 109 0.79 -9.12 0.76
C SER A 109 0.52 -8.12 -0.37
N THR A 110 1.10 -6.93 -0.29
CA THR A 110 1.05 -5.93 -1.37
C THR A 110 1.63 -6.43 -2.70
N ARG A 111 2.42 -7.51 -2.68
CA ARG A 111 2.94 -8.18 -3.89
C ARG A 111 1.88 -8.87 -4.74
N PHE A 112 0.64 -9.02 -4.24
CA PHE A 112 -0.50 -9.45 -5.06
C PHE A 112 -0.97 -8.39 -6.05
N ALA A 113 -0.53 -7.14 -5.93
CA ALA A 113 -0.80 -6.11 -6.93
C ALA A 113 0.09 -6.33 -8.16
N ASP A 114 -0.33 -7.26 -8.99
CA ASP A 114 0.38 -7.74 -10.18
C ASP A 114 -0.64 -8.10 -11.27
N GLY A 115 -0.33 -7.77 -12.52
CA GLY A 115 -1.25 -7.97 -13.64
C GLY A 115 -1.59 -9.44 -13.91
N PHE A 116 -0.68 -10.36 -13.65
CA PHE A 116 -0.95 -11.80 -13.79
C PHE A 116 -1.76 -12.33 -12.63
N GLU A 117 -1.43 -11.94 -11.38
CA GLU A 117 -2.19 -12.31 -10.18
C GLU A 117 -3.64 -11.80 -10.25
N TYR A 118 -3.87 -10.63 -10.83
CA TYR A 118 -5.21 -10.07 -11.06
C TYR A 118 -5.93 -10.65 -12.27
N GLY A 119 -5.30 -11.56 -13.01
CA GLY A 119 -5.92 -12.20 -14.18
C GLY A 119 -6.02 -11.30 -15.40
N LEU A 120 -5.23 -10.24 -15.49
CA LEU A 120 -5.22 -9.30 -16.62
C LEU A 120 -4.40 -9.80 -17.82
N GLY A 121 -3.72 -10.95 -17.68
CA GLY A 121 -2.94 -11.61 -18.74
C GLY A 121 -1.63 -10.90 -19.11
N ALA A 122 -1.39 -9.72 -18.57
CA ALA A 122 -0.15 -8.94 -18.74
C ALA A 122 -0.07 -7.83 -17.71
N GLU A 123 1.13 -7.29 -17.53
CA GLU A 123 1.36 -6.01 -16.86
C GLU A 123 2.28 -5.15 -17.73
N ILE A 124 1.70 -4.27 -18.52
CA ILE A 124 2.45 -3.39 -19.44
C ILE A 124 2.92 -2.14 -18.70
N GLY A 125 2.23 -1.79 -17.64
CA GLY A 125 2.54 -0.68 -16.74
C GLY A 125 1.61 -0.68 -15.54
N ILE A 126 1.85 0.24 -14.62
CA ILE A 126 1.02 0.46 -13.43
C ILE A 126 0.69 1.95 -13.37
N SER A 127 -0.59 2.26 -13.21
CA SER A 127 -1.05 3.65 -13.09
C SER A 127 -1.69 3.88 -11.73
N THR A 128 -1.40 5.03 -11.12
CA THR A 128 -2.11 5.52 -9.93
C THR A 128 -3.18 6.56 -10.27
N ASP A 129 -3.28 6.94 -11.53
CA ASP A 129 -4.27 7.89 -12.05
C ASP A 129 -5.70 7.34 -11.98
N LYS A 130 -6.67 8.24 -11.99
CA LYS A 130 -8.11 7.92 -11.99
C LYS A 130 -8.80 8.23 -13.31
N LEU A 131 -8.06 8.73 -14.29
CA LEU A 131 -8.63 9.22 -15.55
C LEU A 131 -8.91 8.07 -16.54
N HIS A 132 -8.14 7.00 -16.48
CA HIS A 132 -8.27 5.82 -17.35
C HIS A 132 -8.11 4.53 -16.54
N ALA A 133 -7.20 3.62 -16.91
CA ALA A 133 -6.88 2.44 -16.12
C ALA A 133 -6.16 2.83 -14.83
N ARG A 134 -6.51 2.22 -13.70
CA ARG A 134 -5.86 2.41 -12.41
C ARG A 134 -5.36 1.06 -11.87
N GLY A 135 -4.15 1.04 -11.33
CA GLY A 135 -3.45 -0.18 -10.91
C GLY A 135 -2.69 -0.83 -12.08
N PRO A 136 -2.45 -2.14 -12.01
CA PRO A 136 -1.83 -2.88 -13.11
C PRO A 136 -2.62 -2.76 -14.41
N VAL A 137 -1.93 -2.46 -15.52
CA VAL A 137 -2.51 -2.25 -16.83
C VAL A 137 -2.19 -3.43 -17.74
N GLY A 138 -3.20 -4.23 -18.03
CA GLY A 138 -3.14 -5.33 -18.97
C GLY A 138 -3.67 -4.97 -20.35
N LEU A 139 -4.01 -6.00 -21.15
CA LEU A 139 -4.43 -5.84 -22.54
C LEU A 139 -5.67 -4.96 -22.70
N GLU A 140 -6.70 -5.18 -21.89
CA GLU A 140 -7.94 -4.38 -21.95
C GLU A 140 -7.69 -2.90 -21.63
N GLY A 141 -6.85 -2.63 -20.63
CA GLY A 141 -6.50 -1.27 -20.22
C GLY A 141 -5.77 -0.45 -21.29
N LEU A 142 -5.19 -1.11 -22.30
CA LEU A 142 -4.52 -0.46 -23.43
C LEU A 142 -5.42 -0.24 -24.64
N THR A 143 -6.68 -0.67 -24.56
CA THR A 143 -7.64 -0.59 -25.68
C THR A 143 -8.81 0.31 -25.31
N SER A 144 -9.54 0.72 -26.32
CA SER A 144 -10.82 1.39 -26.17
C SER A 144 -11.92 0.64 -26.92
N GLN A 145 -13.14 0.74 -26.45
CA GLN A 145 -14.30 0.10 -27.04
C GLN A 145 -15.01 1.08 -28.00
N LYS A 146 -15.61 0.53 -29.06
CA LYS A 146 -16.54 1.24 -29.94
C LYS A 146 -17.83 0.47 -30.09
N TYR A 147 -18.93 1.15 -30.28
CA TYR A 147 -20.19 0.53 -30.63
C TYR A 147 -20.23 0.27 -32.13
N VAL A 148 -20.64 -0.93 -32.53
CA VAL A 148 -20.87 -1.30 -33.92
C VAL A 148 -22.33 -1.75 -34.01
N VAL A 149 -23.09 -1.08 -34.88
CA VAL A 149 -24.52 -1.35 -35.07
C VAL A 149 -24.74 -1.77 -36.53
N PHE A 150 -25.36 -2.91 -36.71
CA PHE A 150 -25.83 -3.38 -38.00
C PHE A 150 -27.34 -3.18 -38.06
N GLY A 151 -27.79 -2.33 -38.96
CA GLY A 151 -29.20 -2.02 -39.13
C GLY A 151 -29.72 -2.47 -40.50
N HIS A 152 -31.04 -2.65 -40.61
CA HIS A 152 -31.75 -2.98 -41.86
C HIS A 152 -32.69 -1.87 -42.31
N GLY A 153 -32.42 -0.63 -41.84
CA GLY A 153 -33.24 0.54 -42.14
C GLY A 153 -34.13 1.02 -40.97
N GLU A 154 -33.88 0.52 -39.78
CA GLU A 154 -34.57 0.97 -38.57
C GLU A 154 -34.31 2.45 -38.31
N ILE A 155 -35.36 3.17 -37.95
CA ILE A 155 -35.29 4.57 -37.56
C ILE A 155 -35.68 4.75 -36.10
N ARG A 156 -35.12 5.73 -35.45
CA ARG A 156 -35.52 6.16 -34.11
C ARG A 156 -36.68 7.15 -34.28
N THR A 157 -37.86 6.82 -33.72
CA THR A 157 -39.04 7.69 -33.61
C THR A 157 -39.03 8.40 -32.26
#